data_916ff1ddd06235ff7fba301ea52dab31
#
_entry.id   916ff1ddd06235ff7fba301ea52dab31
#
_cell.length_a   1.000
_cell.length_b   1.000
_cell.length_c   1.000
_cell.angle_alpha   90.00
_cell.angle_beta   90.00
_cell.angle_gamma   90.00
#
_symmetry.space_group_name_H-M   'P 1'
#
loop_
_entity.id
_entity.type
_entity.pdbx_description
1 polymer ?
#
loop_
_entity_poly.entity_id
_entity_poly.type
_entity_poly.pdbx_seq_one_letter_code
_entity_poly.pdbx_strand_id
1 'polypeptide(L)'
;PVSDKGKKPVPAGDFKAVDSARCTPVDMQKVFNANVTDIFRNEYLSPRSPYTTLQLPKQGIGEWCHPLKTADIDDSGLRATVRKGLLETKLGIPFRTPAEGHNIAFTSLWDNYPDSLQIPLQGKASRAYLLMAGSTNHMQCHIDNGVIRVYYEDGTCDTLSLVNPDNWPPIEQIFFEDGKSFNRHAPSLYRLRLKTGELSNNFGEELGFTGVSREVDGGAAVLLEMPLNAGKKLSHLVLETLSNEVVIGIMGITLQR
;
A
#
# COMPACT_ATOMS: atom_id res chain seq x y z
N PRO A 1 0.04 -25.50 -13.49
CA PRO A 1 0.76 -24.25 -13.45
C PRO A 1 0.62 -23.57 -14.81
N VAL A 2 -0.33 -22.66 -14.93
CA VAL A 2 -0.47 -21.82 -16.11
C VAL A 2 0.42 -20.60 -15.86
N SER A 3 1.52 -20.50 -16.57
CA SER A 3 2.40 -19.35 -16.57
C SER A 3 1.66 -18.19 -17.24
N ASP A 4 1.17 -17.25 -16.46
CA ASP A 4 0.64 -15.99 -16.97
C ASP A 4 1.83 -15.09 -17.36
N LYS A 5 2.46 -15.43 -18.47
CA LYS A 5 3.47 -14.60 -19.10
C LYS A 5 2.76 -13.50 -19.87
N GLY A 6 2.69 -12.30 -19.30
CA GLY A 6 2.52 -11.17 -20.17
C GLY A 6 1.76 -9.93 -19.78
N LYS A 7 1.38 -9.69 -18.54
CA LYS A 7 0.97 -8.34 -18.17
C LYS A 7 2.13 -7.64 -17.48
N LYS A 8 2.78 -6.72 -18.19
CA LYS A 8 3.73 -5.79 -17.58
C LYS A 8 3.05 -5.10 -16.40
N PRO A 9 3.75 -4.88 -15.27
CA PRO A 9 3.23 -4.04 -14.20
C PRO A 9 2.70 -2.76 -14.82
N VAL A 10 1.46 -2.38 -14.45
CA VAL A 10 0.94 -1.09 -14.86
C VAL A 10 1.83 -0.05 -14.20
N PRO A 11 2.52 0.82 -14.95
CA PRO A 11 3.33 1.86 -14.35
C PRO A 11 2.44 2.65 -13.40
N ALA A 12 2.92 2.94 -12.19
CA ALA A 12 2.33 4.00 -11.38
C ALA A 12 2.40 5.26 -12.22
N GLY A 13 1.30 5.59 -12.88
CA GLY A 13 1.29 6.61 -13.91
C GLY A 13 1.47 8.01 -13.36
N ASP A 14 1.79 8.95 -14.22
CA ASP A 14 1.51 10.35 -13.96
C ASP A 14 0.00 10.51 -13.81
N PHE A 15 -0.48 10.38 -12.55
CA PHE A 15 -1.88 10.59 -12.25
C PHE A 15 -2.26 12.02 -12.66
N LYS A 16 -3.02 12.13 -13.72
CA LYS A 16 -3.69 13.39 -14.01
C LYS A 16 -4.78 13.59 -12.97
N ALA A 17 -5.01 14.85 -12.58
CA ALA A 17 -6.13 15.17 -11.70
C ALA A 17 -7.43 14.53 -12.23
N VAL A 18 -8.18 13.88 -11.34
CA VAL A 18 -9.38 13.14 -11.66
C VAL A 18 -10.60 14.00 -11.31
N ASP A 19 -11.65 13.90 -12.10
CA ASP A 19 -12.94 14.48 -11.74
C ASP A 19 -13.52 13.70 -10.55
N SER A 20 -13.52 14.33 -9.37
CA SER A 20 -14.02 13.74 -8.13
C SER A 20 -15.50 13.33 -8.21
N ALA A 21 -16.30 13.98 -9.06
CA ALA A 21 -17.69 13.61 -9.27
C ALA A 21 -17.88 12.19 -9.86
N ARG A 22 -16.83 11.66 -10.51
CA ARG A 22 -16.79 10.30 -11.05
C ARG A 22 -16.20 9.29 -10.07
N CYS A 23 -15.76 9.72 -8.91
CA CYS A 23 -15.11 8.90 -7.90
C CYS A 23 -16.10 8.48 -6.82
N THR A 24 -16.13 7.19 -6.52
CA THR A 24 -16.96 6.60 -5.47
C THR A 24 -16.07 5.89 -4.45
N PRO A 25 -15.83 6.49 -3.26
CA PRO A 25 -15.09 5.83 -2.20
C PRO A 25 -15.84 4.61 -1.66
N VAL A 26 -15.13 3.51 -1.47
CA VAL A 26 -15.66 2.27 -0.90
C VAL A 26 -15.65 2.37 0.63
N ASP A 27 -16.73 1.92 1.27
CA ASP A 27 -16.79 1.83 2.72
C ASP A 27 -16.07 0.56 3.18
N MET A 28 -14.95 0.75 3.87
CA MET A 28 -14.11 -0.33 4.39
C MET A 28 -14.15 -0.46 5.91
N GLN A 29 -15.01 0.26 6.61
CA GLN A 29 -14.99 0.34 8.08
C GLN A 29 -15.09 -1.05 8.75
N LYS A 30 -15.85 -1.96 8.15
CA LYS A 30 -16.00 -3.34 8.66
C LYS A 30 -14.81 -4.27 8.38
N VAL A 31 -13.91 -3.84 7.50
CA VAL A 31 -12.73 -4.61 7.06
C VAL A 31 -11.47 -4.17 7.78
N PHE A 32 -11.42 -2.93 8.24
CA PHE A 32 -10.28 -2.42 9.01
C PHE A 32 -10.06 -3.26 10.27
N ASN A 33 -8.83 -3.75 10.45
CA ASN A 33 -8.44 -4.64 11.54
C ASN A 33 -7.34 -4.07 12.45
N ALA A 34 -6.79 -2.90 12.11
CA ALA A 34 -5.72 -2.26 12.88
C ALA A 34 -5.67 -0.74 12.69
N ASN A 35 -4.86 -0.08 13.51
CA ASN A 35 -4.36 1.27 13.22
C ASN A 35 -3.06 1.14 12.42
N VAL A 36 -2.84 2.02 11.46
CA VAL A 36 -1.60 2.00 10.67
C VAL A 36 -0.36 2.18 11.56
N THR A 37 -0.51 2.87 12.69
CA THR A 37 0.56 3.10 13.68
C THR A 37 0.99 1.85 14.43
N ASP A 38 0.21 0.76 14.36
CA ASP A 38 0.50 -0.47 15.10
C ASP A 38 1.54 -1.33 14.40
N ILE A 39 1.84 -1.08 13.13
CA ILE A 39 2.67 -1.94 12.28
C ILE A 39 4.02 -2.32 12.90
N PHE A 40 4.73 -1.38 13.53
CA PHE A 40 6.02 -1.62 14.18
C PHE A 40 5.94 -1.77 15.70
N ARG A 41 4.74 -1.70 16.27
CA ARG A 41 4.49 -1.89 17.71
C ARG A 41 4.08 -3.32 18.04
N ASN A 42 3.66 -4.07 17.04
CA ASN A 42 3.30 -5.47 17.18
C ASN A 42 4.53 -6.36 17.35
N GLU A 43 4.35 -7.45 18.05
CA GLU A 43 5.27 -8.57 18.03
C GLU A 43 4.78 -9.56 16.96
N TYR A 44 5.63 -9.82 15.97
CA TYR A 44 5.32 -10.73 14.88
C TYR A 44 6.00 -12.07 15.12
N LEU A 45 5.19 -13.09 15.32
CA LEU A 45 5.62 -14.47 15.49
C LEU A 45 5.07 -15.29 14.32
N SER A 46 5.90 -16.12 13.73
CA SER A 46 5.47 -17.07 12.71
C SER A 46 5.28 -18.44 13.33
N PRO A 47 4.16 -19.13 13.13
CA PRO A 47 4.00 -20.51 13.57
C PRO A 47 4.98 -21.46 12.88
N ARG A 48 5.53 -21.06 11.76
CA ARG A 48 6.55 -21.85 11.02
C ARG A 48 7.95 -21.73 11.61
N SER A 49 8.19 -20.73 12.44
CA SER A 49 9.50 -20.52 13.07
C SER A 49 9.34 -19.91 14.45
N PRO A 50 9.02 -20.72 15.46
CA PRO A 50 8.78 -20.24 16.81
C PRO A 50 10.00 -19.60 17.46
N TYR A 51 11.19 -19.74 16.85
CA TYR A 51 12.44 -19.21 17.35
C TYR A 51 12.98 -18.00 16.58
N THR A 52 12.39 -17.67 15.45
CA THR A 52 12.77 -16.49 14.68
C THR A 52 11.65 -15.45 14.74
N THR A 53 11.85 -14.45 15.55
CA THR A 53 11.25 -13.18 15.25
C THR A 53 11.77 -12.78 13.88
N LEU A 54 10.96 -12.91 12.86
CA LEU A 54 11.23 -12.23 11.62
C LEU A 54 11.35 -10.75 11.98
N GLN A 55 12.42 -10.15 11.56
CA GLN A 55 12.74 -8.80 12.05
C GLN A 55 12.07 -7.71 11.24
N LEU A 56 11.42 -8.08 10.15
CA LEU A 56 10.86 -7.16 9.22
C LEU A 56 10.19 -5.94 9.86
N PRO A 57 9.17 -6.10 10.69
CA PRO A 57 8.48 -4.95 11.24
C PRO A 57 9.29 -4.19 12.28
N LYS A 58 10.36 -4.76 12.79
CA LYS A 58 11.25 -4.15 13.77
C LYS A 58 12.55 -3.60 13.16
N GLN A 59 12.83 -3.93 11.92
CA GLN A 59 14.05 -3.45 11.26
C GLN A 59 14.03 -1.95 11.06
N GLY A 60 12.87 -1.41 10.73
CA GLY A 60 12.73 0.03 10.60
C GLY A 60 13.64 0.62 9.54
N ILE A 61 14.10 1.82 9.83
CA ILE A 61 14.84 2.68 8.93
C ILE A 61 16.32 2.34 9.02
N GLY A 62 16.98 2.24 7.88
CA GLY A 62 18.40 2.02 7.85
C GLY A 62 18.93 1.74 6.46
N GLU A 63 20.15 1.34 6.44
CA GLU A 63 20.78 0.81 5.26
C GLU A 63 20.34 -0.63 5.00
N TRP A 64 20.49 -1.04 3.78
CA TRP A 64 20.28 -2.38 3.29
C TRP A 64 20.75 -3.46 4.28
N CYS A 65 19.87 -4.33 4.74
CA CYS A 65 20.10 -5.39 5.73
C CYS A 65 20.57 -4.93 7.13
N HIS A 66 20.77 -3.64 7.35
CA HIS A 66 21.27 -3.11 8.62
C HIS A 66 20.40 -1.96 9.11
N PRO A 67 19.24 -2.24 9.72
CA PRO A 67 18.38 -1.20 10.24
C PRO A 67 19.06 -0.46 11.39
N LEU A 68 19.05 0.86 11.34
CA LEU A 68 19.68 1.71 12.34
C LEU A 68 18.76 1.98 13.52
N LYS A 69 17.45 2.00 13.30
CA LYS A 69 16.44 2.25 14.33
C LYS A 69 15.07 1.72 13.91
N THR A 70 14.20 1.54 14.88
CA THR A 70 12.79 1.24 14.63
C THR A 70 12.06 2.50 14.17
N ALA A 71 11.24 2.38 13.14
CA ALA A 71 10.40 3.47 12.67
C ALA A 71 9.25 3.73 13.64
N ASP A 72 8.92 5.00 13.84
CA ASP A 72 7.69 5.41 14.52
C ASP A 72 6.69 5.96 13.49
N ILE A 73 5.55 5.30 13.36
CA ILE A 73 4.53 5.70 12.42
C ILE A 73 3.54 6.62 13.11
N ASP A 74 3.31 7.78 12.50
CA ASP A 74 2.44 8.84 13.01
C ASP A 74 1.45 9.26 11.91
N ASP A 75 0.17 8.96 12.11
CA ASP A 75 -0.91 9.29 11.17
C ASP A 75 -1.77 10.48 11.62
N SER A 76 -1.27 11.26 12.57
CA SER A 76 -2.02 12.40 13.16
C SER A 76 -2.41 13.45 12.11
N GLY A 77 -1.53 13.75 11.17
CA GLY A 77 -1.82 14.71 10.10
C GLY A 77 -2.84 14.19 9.11
N LEU A 78 -2.74 12.92 8.72
CA LEU A 78 -3.76 12.29 7.88
C LEU A 78 -5.13 12.37 8.56
N ARG A 79 -5.24 11.96 9.83
CA ARG A 79 -6.49 12.01 10.59
C ARG A 79 -7.04 13.43 10.72
N ALA A 80 -6.16 14.42 10.92
CA ALA A 80 -6.54 15.82 10.99
C ALA A 80 -7.09 16.40 9.68
N THR A 81 -6.77 15.80 8.54
CA THR A 81 -7.30 16.20 7.22
C THR A 81 -8.66 15.56 6.89
N VAL A 82 -9.04 14.49 7.58
CA VAL A 82 -10.31 13.81 7.35
C VAL A 82 -11.49 14.70 7.72
N ARG A 83 -12.44 14.84 6.82
CA ARG A 83 -13.68 15.60 7.04
C ARG A 83 -14.89 14.69 6.75
N LYS A 84 -15.76 14.52 7.76
CA LYS A 84 -16.94 13.65 7.64
C LYS A 84 -16.63 12.24 7.13
N GLY A 85 -15.49 11.67 7.56
CA GLY A 85 -15.04 10.35 7.14
C GLY A 85 -14.45 10.27 5.73
N LEU A 86 -14.12 11.41 5.11
CA LEU A 86 -13.48 11.49 3.80
C LEU A 86 -12.13 12.21 3.91
N LEU A 87 -11.14 11.61 3.28
CA LEU A 87 -9.85 12.21 2.94
C LEU A 87 -9.92 12.65 1.48
N GLU A 88 -9.78 13.93 1.21
CA GLU A 88 -9.71 14.47 -0.14
C GLU A 88 -8.24 14.68 -0.53
N THR A 89 -7.82 14.12 -1.65
CA THR A 89 -6.46 14.32 -2.16
C THR A 89 -6.40 15.47 -3.17
N LYS A 90 -5.23 16.08 -3.32
CA LYS A 90 -5.00 17.13 -4.35
C LYS A 90 -5.20 16.64 -5.79
N LEU A 91 -5.30 15.33 -6.01
CA LEU A 91 -5.57 14.74 -7.32
C LEU A 91 -7.08 14.56 -7.59
N GLY A 92 -7.96 14.98 -6.67
CA GLY A 92 -9.40 14.80 -6.81
C GLY A 92 -9.88 13.37 -6.51
N ILE A 93 -9.03 12.54 -5.92
CA ILE A 93 -9.38 11.17 -5.54
C ILE A 93 -9.73 11.16 -4.06
N PRO A 94 -11.01 11.02 -3.68
CA PRO A 94 -11.44 10.94 -2.29
C PRO A 94 -11.28 9.52 -1.76
N PHE A 95 -10.92 9.36 -0.49
CA PHE A 95 -10.93 8.07 0.20
C PHE A 95 -11.82 8.13 1.44
N ARG A 96 -12.59 7.07 1.66
CA ARG A 96 -13.32 6.92 2.92
C ARG A 96 -12.39 6.31 3.95
N THR A 97 -12.01 7.12 4.94
CA THR A 97 -11.15 6.70 6.05
C THR A 97 -11.62 7.38 7.35
N PRO A 98 -11.59 6.67 8.49
CA PRO A 98 -12.04 7.26 9.77
C PRO A 98 -10.97 8.22 10.34
N ALA A 99 -11.44 9.27 11.02
CA ALA A 99 -10.58 10.15 11.80
C ALA A 99 -10.09 9.50 13.10
N GLU A 100 -10.81 8.50 13.60
CA GLU A 100 -10.51 7.77 14.84
C GLU A 100 -10.73 6.27 14.66
N GLY A 101 -10.06 5.46 15.48
CA GLY A 101 -10.16 4.01 15.45
C GLY A 101 -9.35 3.38 14.30
N HIS A 102 -9.67 2.14 13.98
CA HIS A 102 -8.96 1.38 12.95
C HIS A 102 -9.11 2.04 11.58
N ASN A 103 -8.00 2.18 10.86
CA ASN A 103 -7.94 2.86 9.56
C ASN A 103 -7.16 2.11 8.49
N ILE A 104 -6.80 0.87 8.75
CA ILE A 104 -6.11 0.00 7.82
C ILE A 104 -6.58 -1.45 7.96
N ALA A 105 -6.61 -2.17 6.87
CA ALA A 105 -6.82 -3.61 6.82
C ALA A 105 -5.52 -4.28 6.42
N PHE A 106 -4.82 -4.87 7.38
CA PHE A 106 -3.56 -5.58 7.18
C PHE A 106 -3.75 -7.03 6.81
N THR A 107 -2.87 -7.51 5.94
CA THR A 107 -2.63 -8.92 5.65
C THR A 107 -1.15 -9.26 5.88
N SER A 108 -0.88 -10.52 6.26
CA SER A 108 0.47 -10.99 6.52
C SER A 108 0.47 -12.51 6.58
N LEU A 109 1.59 -13.16 6.32
CA LEU A 109 1.76 -14.60 6.58
C LEU A 109 2.11 -14.91 8.05
N TRP A 110 1.95 -13.92 8.90
CA TRP A 110 2.20 -13.97 10.34
C TRP A 110 0.88 -14.04 11.12
N ASP A 111 0.91 -14.49 12.36
CA ASP A 111 -0.30 -14.75 13.15
C ASP A 111 -1.13 -13.51 13.49
N ASN A 112 -0.53 -12.30 13.40
CA ASN A 112 -1.22 -11.07 13.77
C ASN A 112 -2.39 -10.72 12.85
N TYR A 113 -2.29 -11.10 11.57
CA TYR A 113 -3.24 -10.71 10.53
C TYR A 113 -3.58 -11.89 9.63
N PRO A 114 -4.74 -11.89 8.97
CA PRO A 114 -5.04 -12.91 7.95
C PRO A 114 -4.05 -12.81 6.78
N ASP A 115 -3.83 -13.90 6.08
CA ASP A 115 -3.03 -13.94 4.85
C ASP A 115 -3.73 -13.26 3.68
N SER A 116 -5.04 -13.19 3.71
CA SER A 116 -5.87 -12.55 2.70
C SER A 116 -7.11 -11.88 3.28
N LEU A 117 -7.62 -10.87 2.57
CA LEU A 117 -8.84 -10.14 2.87
C LEU A 117 -9.72 -10.02 1.64
N GLN A 118 -11.02 -10.12 1.84
CA GLN A 118 -12.01 -9.89 0.80
C GLN A 118 -12.82 -8.63 1.11
N ILE A 119 -12.93 -7.73 0.12
CA ILE A 119 -13.63 -6.45 0.24
C ILE A 119 -14.73 -6.42 -0.82
N PRO A 120 -16.02 -6.37 -0.44
CA PRO A 120 -17.11 -6.31 -1.39
C PRO A 120 -17.03 -5.04 -2.26
N LEU A 121 -17.25 -5.21 -3.55
CA LEU A 121 -17.38 -4.13 -4.52
C LEU A 121 -18.69 -4.24 -5.26
N GLN A 122 -19.17 -3.12 -5.83
CA GLN A 122 -20.45 -3.11 -6.55
C GLN A 122 -20.40 -2.20 -7.77
N GLY A 123 -21.28 -2.50 -8.73
CA GLY A 123 -21.46 -1.70 -9.94
C GLY A 123 -20.33 -1.91 -10.94
N LYS A 124 -20.07 -0.92 -11.77
CA LYS A 124 -19.02 -0.93 -12.79
C LYS A 124 -18.04 0.19 -12.51
N ALA A 125 -16.77 -0.01 -12.84
CA ALA A 125 -15.75 1.02 -12.75
C ALA A 125 -14.69 0.81 -13.83
N SER A 126 -14.05 1.89 -14.26
CA SER A 126 -12.94 1.85 -15.21
C SER A 126 -11.58 1.75 -14.51
N ARG A 127 -11.52 2.13 -13.23
CA ARG A 127 -10.30 2.12 -12.40
C ARG A 127 -10.63 1.95 -10.92
N ALA A 128 -9.69 1.36 -10.20
CA ALA A 128 -9.62 1.45 -8.75
C ALA A 128 -8.37 2.24 -8.35
N TYR A 129 -8.54 3.20 -7.45
CA TYR A 129 -7.45 3.87 -6.75
C TYR A 129 -7.35 3.25 -5.35
N LEU A 130 -6.13 2.88 -4.97
CA LEU A 130 -5.84 2.14 -3.75
C LEU A 130 -4.86 2.95 -2.91
N LEU A 131 -5.27 3.33 -1.72
CA LEU A 131 -4.38 3.93 -0.72
C LEU A 131 -3.87 2.82 0.17
N MET A 132 -2.56 2.55 0.12
CA MET A 132 -1.97 1.39 0.76
C MET A 132 -0.76 1.77 1.61
N ALA A 133 -0.50 1.00 2.65
CA ALA A 133 0.67 1.15 3.50
C ALA A 133 1.09 -0.19 4.07
N GLY A 134 2.37 -0.39 4.27
CA GLY A 134 2.87 -1.62 4.85
C GLY A 134 4.39 -1.64 4.92
N SER A 135 4.93 -2.77 5.24
CA SER A 135 6.37 -2.96 5.33
C SER A 135 6.83 -4.17 4.54
N THR A 136 8.04 -4.11 4.05
CA THR A 136 8.68 -5.21 3.34
C THR A 136 10.17 -5.26 3.68
N ASN A 137 10.71 -6.47 3.75
CA ASN A 137 12.15 -6.63 3.82
C ASN A 137 12.79 -6.21 2.49
N HIS A 138 13.88 -5.46 2.54
CA HIS A 138 14.64 -5.03 1.38
C HIS A 138 15.06 -6.19 0.47
N MET A 139 15.31 -7.37 1.05
CA MET A 139 15.65 -8.58 0.30
C MET A 139 14.48 -9.14 -0.53
N GLN A 140 13.26 -8.69 -0.28
CA GLN A 140 12.06 -9.09 -1.02
C GLN A 140 11.81 -8.19 -2.24
N CYS A 141 12.89 -7.75 -2.91
CA CYS A 141 12.81 -6.89 -4.09
C CYS A 141 12.64 -7.70 -5.39
N HIS A 142 11.97 -7.09 -6.38
CA HIS A 142 11.70 -7.64 -7.72
C HIS A 142 11.01 -9.00 -7.72
N ILE A 143 10.25 -9.28 -6.66
CA ILE A 143 9.35 -10.42 -6.56
C ILE A 143 7.97 -9.94 -6.10
N ASP A 144 6.94 -10.76 -6.33
CA ASP A 144 5.60 -10.47 -5.85
C ASP A 144 5.57 -10.55 -4.32
N ASN A 145 5.41 -9.41 -3.66
CA ASN A 145 5.23 -9.35 -2.21
C ASN A 145 3.79 -9.67 -1.81
N GLY A 146 2.86 -9.28 -2.64
CA GLY A 146 1.45 -9.54 -2.53
C GLY A 146 0.75 -9.32 -3.86
N VAL A 147 -0.55 -9.55 -3.86
CA VAL A 147 -1.37 -9.40 -5.05
C VAL A 147 -2.75 -8.86 -4.70
N ILE A 148 -3.27 -8.01 -5.56
CA ILE A 148 -4.64 -7.53 -5.54
C ILE A 148 -5.35 -8.12 -6.74
N ARG A 149 -6.50 -8.77 -6.49
CA ARG A 149 -7.39 -9.27 -7.54
C ARG A 149 -8.76 -8.63 -7.40
N VAL A 150 -9.24 -8.04 -8.48
CA VAL A 150 -10.62 -7.52 -8.55
C VAL A 150 -11.45 -8.49 -9.37
N TYR A 151 -12.36 -9.17 -8.71
CA TYR A 151 -13.25 -10.14 -9.32
C TYR A 151 -14.53 -9.48 -9.83
N TYR A 152 -15.00 -9.99 -10.94
CA TYR A 152 -16.27 -9.62 -11.56
C TYR A 152 -17.34 -10.67 -11.30
N GLU A 153 -18.63 -10.26 -11.47
CA GLU A 153 -19.77 -11.18 -11.29
C GLU A 153 -19.72 -12.39 -12.25
N ASP A 154 -18.99 -12.29 -13.35
CA ASP A 154 -18.80 -13.38 -14.33
C ASP A 154 -17.68 -14.37 -13.95
N GLY A 155 -17.05 -14.19 -12.78
CA GLY A 155 -15.97 -15.03 -12.27
C GLY A 155 -14.58 -14.71 -12.82
N THR A 156 -14.45 -13.78 -13.75
CA THR A 156 -13.13 -13.29 -14.21
C THR A 156 -12.54 -12.27 -13.25
N CYS A 157 -11.24 -12.00 -13.35
CA CYS A 157 -10.60 -10.98 -12.51
C CYS A 157 -9.51 -10.21 -13.26
N ASP A 158 -9.27 -8.98 -12.80
CA ASP A 158 -8.06 -8.22 -13.08
C ASP A 158 -7.12 -8.34 -11.89
N THR A 159 -5.80 -8.28 -12.15
CA THR A 159 -4.76 -8.54 -11.15
C THR A 159 -3.72 -7.43 -11.15
N LEU A 160 -3.29 -7.01 -9.95
CA LEU A 160 -2.17 -6.09 -9.72
C LEU A 160 -1.19 -6.75 -8.75
N SER A 161 0.01 -7.08 -9.22
CA SER A 161 1.11 -7.54 -8.35
C SER A 161 1.72 -6.37 -7.59
N LEU A 162 2.02 -6.59 -6.32
CA LEU A 162 2.73 -5.64 -5.46
C LEU A 162 4.21 -6.02 -5.42
N VAL A 163 5.04 -5.24 -6.09
CA VAL A 163 6.47 -5.53 -6.30
C VAL A 163 7.33 -4.41 -5.71
N ASN A 164 8.14 -4.75 -4.73
CA ASN A 164 9.12 -3.83 -4.17
C ASN A 164 10.37 -3.75 -5.09
N PRO A 165 10.89 -2.57 -5.44
CA PRO A 165 10.45 -1.23 -5.08
C PRO A 165 9.52 -0.58 -6.12
N ASP A 166 9.07 -1.30 -7.15
CA ASP A 166 8.39 -0.73 -8.32
C ASP A 166 7.07 -0.01 -7.94
N ASN A 167 6.18 -0.70 -7.23
CA ASN A 167 4.90 -0.14 -6.79
C ASN A 167 4.57 -0.44 -5.32
N TRP A 168 5.44 -1.18 -4.61
CA TRP A 168 5.25 -1.52 -3.20
C TRP A 168 6.45 -1.05 -2.37
N PRO A 169 6.52 0.24 -2.01
CA PRO A 169 7.57 0.77 -1.15
C PRO A 169 7.23 0.52 0.33
N PRO A 170 8.24 0.41 1.22
CA PRO A 170 8.00 0.37 2.66
C PRO A 170 7.43 1.68 3.17
N ILE A 171 6.60 1.59 4.22
CA ILE A 171 5.93 2.74 4.83
C ILE A 171 6.92 3.75 5.42
N GLU A 172 8.04 3.28 5.99
CA GLU A 172 8.96 4.05 6.80
C GLU A 172 10.03 4.80 6.02
N GLN A 173 10.27 4.45 4.75
CA GLN A 173 11.39 5.03 4.02
C GLN A 173 11.18 5.05 2.51
N ILE A 174 12.07 5.77 1.82
CA ILE A 174 12.27 5.71 0.36
C ILE A 174 13.60 5.02 0.12
N PHE A 175 13.62 3.99 -0.73
CA PHE A 175 14.87 3.32 -1.05
C PHE A 175 15.80 4.22 -1.86
N PHE A 176 17.08 4.09 -1.57
CA PHE A 176 18.13 4.60 -2.44
C PHE A 176 18.19 3.75 -3.70
N GLU A 177 18.07 4.39 -4.85
CA GLU A 177 18.24 3.72 -6.13
C GLU A 177 19.74 3.58 -6.41
N ASP A 178 20.23 2.34 -6.35
CA ASP A 178 21.66 2.04 -6.54
C ASP A 178 22.02 1.74 -8.00
N GLY A 179 21.03 1.80 -8.88
CA GLY A 179 21.18 1.45 -10.30
C GLY A 179 21.38 -0.05 -10.56
N LYS A 180 21.16 -0.88 -9.54
CA LYS A 180 21.35 -2.34 -9.56
C LYS A 180 20.11 -3.05 -9.01
N SER A 181 20.23 -3.64 -7.80
CA SER A 181 19.18 -4.46 -7.19
C SER A 181 17.97 -3.65 -6.73
N PHE A 182 18.18 -2.40 -6.31
CA PHE A 182 17.12 -1.51 -5.85
C PHE A 182 16.71 -0.47 -6.90
N ASN A 183 16.97 -0.79 -8.16
CA ASN A 183 16.55 0.07 -9.25
C ASN A 183 15.04 -0.09 -9.48
N ARG A 184 14.31 1.04 -9.42
CA ARG A 184 12.89 1.05 -9.72
C ARG A 184 12.69 1.09 -11.24
N HIS A 185 11.84 0.21 -11.76
CA HIS A 185 11.49 0.14 -13.18
C HIS A 185 10.21 0.90 -13.53
N ALA A 186 9.64 1.60 -12.56
CA ALA A 186 8.39 2.34 -12.69
C ALA A 186 8.60 3.84 -12.42
N PRO A 187 7.68 4.72 -12.87
CA PRO A 187 7.67 6.14 -12.51
C PRO A 187 7.59 6.36 -11.01
N SER A 188 7.92 7.57 -10.56
CA SER A 188 7.79 7.96 -9.16
C SER A 188 6.37 7.78 -8.65
N LEU A 189 6.25 7.10 -7.51
CA LEU A 189 4.96 6.83 -6.87
C LEU A 189 4.45 8.08 -6.16
N TYR A 190 3.15 8.31 -6.25
CA TYR A 190 2.51 9.22 -5.31
C TYR A 190 2.47 8.60 -3.92
N ARG A 191 2.97 9.34 -2.94
CA ARG A 191 2.95 8.93 -1.54
C ARG A 191 2.26 9.98 -0.70
N LEU A 192 1.46 9.51 0.26
CA LEU A 192 0.78 10.34 1.23
C LEU A 192 1.54 10.27 2.55
N ARG A 193 2.15 11.39 2.97
CA ARG A 193 2.81 11.48 4.27
C ARG A 193 1.78 11.40 5.38
N LEU A 194 1.89 10.43 6.26
CA LEU A 194 0.90 10.18 7.30
C LEU A 194 0.88 11.30 8.35
N LYS A 195 2.05 11.80 8.73
CA LYS A 195 2.21 12.84 9.74
C LYS A 195 1.72 14.21 9.30
N THR A 196 1.65 14.49 8.00
CA THR A 196 1.22 15.81 7.48
C THR A 196 -0.06 15.76 6.66
N GLY A 197 -0.43 14.61 6.10
CA GLY A 197 -1.53 14.46 5.15
C GLY A 197 -1.21 14.94 3.73
N GLU A 198 0.05 15.27 3.44
CA GLU A 198 0.48 15.75 2.12
C GLU A 198 0.73 14.61 1.15
N LEU A 199 0.21 14.75 -0.06
CA LEU A 199 0.43 13.83 -1.17
C LEU A 199 1.47 14.40 -2.14
N SER A 200 2.52 13.62 -2.45
CA SER A 200 3.54 14.01 -3.43
C SER A 200 4.11 12.78 -4.16
N ASN A 201 4.61 13.00 -5.38
CA ASN A 201 5.39 12.02 -6.14
C ASN A 201 6.88 12.40 -6.22
N ASN A 202 7.30 13.40 -5.46
CA ASN A 202 8.66 13.93 -5.48
C ASN A 202 9.30 14.00 -4.08
N PHE A 203 9.04 13.03 -3.24
CA PHE A 203 9.56 13.00 -1.87
C PHE A 203 11.09 13.02 -1.81
N GLY A 204 11.76 12.44 -2.81
CA GLY A 204 13.23 12.42 -2.85
C GLY A 204 13.84 13.81 -2.80
N GLU A 205 13.26 14.76 -3.54
CA GLU A 205 13.70 16.15 -3.56
C GLU A 205 13.11 16.96 -2.40
N GLU A 206 11.82 16.81 -2.14
CA GLU A 206 11.08 17.58 -1.12
C GLU A 206 11.64 17.36 0.30
N LEU A 207 12.07 16.14 0.63
CA LEU A 207 12.61 15.79 1.95
C LEU A 207 14.13 16.02 2.05
N GLY A 208 14.81 16.35 0.94
CA GLY A 208 16.23 16.71 0.94
C GLY A 208 17.12 15.62 1.51
N PHE A 209 16.89 14.36 1.17
CA PHE A 209 17.67 13.25 1.69
C PHE A 209 19.17 13.36 1.40
N THR A 210 19.97 13.15 2.42
CA THR A 210 21.43 13.06 2.31
C THR A 210 21.88 11.64 2.66
N GLY A 211 22.75 11.07 1.85
CA GLY A 211 23.23 9.71 2.05
C GLY A 211 22.23 8.63 1.72
N VAL A 212 22.40 7.45 2.31
CA VAL A 212 21.61 6.24 2.02
C VAL A 212 20.38 6.08 2.91
N SER A 213 20.40 6.67 4.10
CA SER A 213 19.24 6.67 5.00
C SER A 213 18.17 7.65 4.47
N ARG A 214 16.99 7.12 4.19
CA ARG A 214 15.90 7.85 3.53
C ARG A 214 14.59 7.69 4.29
N GLU A 215 14.68 7.98 5.58
CA GLU A 215 13.52 7.93 6.48
C GLU A 215 12.45 8.92 6.07
N VAL A 216 11.20 8.46 6.08
CA VAL A 216 10.02 9.32 5.99
C VAL A 216 9.46 9.48 7.39
N ASP A 217 9.69 10.64 8.01
CA ASP A 217 9.20 10.95 9.35
C ASP A 217 7.68 10.73 9.44
N GLY A 218 7.27 9.85 10.37
CA GLY A 218 5.89 9.42 10.55
C GLY A 218 5.38 8.43 9.48
N GLY A 219 6.18 8.11 8.47
CA GLY A 219 5.81 7.19 7.42
C GLY A 219 4.95 7.80 6.30
N ALA A 220 4.81 7.04 5.21
CA ALA A 220 3.95 7.42 4.09
C ALA A 220 3.25 6.22 3.46
N ALA A 221 1.96 6.39 3.18
CA ALA A 221 1.20 5.48 2.33
C ALA A 221 1.57 5.67 0.87
N VAL A 222 1.22 4.70 0.02
CA VAL A 222 1.36 4.77 -1.43
C VAL A 222 -0.02 4.80 -2.08
N LEU A 223 -0.16 5.61 -3.12
CA LEU A 223 -1.36 5.66 -3.95
C LEU A 223 -1.09 4.85 -5.23
N LEU A 224 -1.87 3.79 -5.41
CA LEU A 224 -1.80 2.95 -6.61
C LEU A 224 -3.04 3.13 -7.47
N GLU A 225 -2.86 2.93 -8.76
CA GLU A 225 -3.92 2.90 -9.76
C GLU A 225 -4.00 1.51 -10.38
N MET A 226 -5.20 0.95 -10.44
CA MET A 226 -5.48 -0.33 -11.08
C MET A 226 -6.55 -0.15 -12.14
N PRO A 227 -6.22 -0.29 -13.44
CA PRO A 227 -7.22 -0.31 -14.51
C PRO A 227 -8.17 -1.49 -14.35
N LEU A 228 -9.44 -1.28 -14.64
CA LEU A 228 -10.51 -2.26 -14.55
C LEU A 228 -11.28 -2.36 -15.86
N ASN A 229 -11.94 -3.50 -16.08
CA ASN A 229 -12.84 -3.67 -17.21
C ASN A 229 -14.18 -2.96 -16.95
N ALA A 230 -14.35 -1.76 -17.53
CA ALA A 230 -15.56 -0.95 -17.36
C ALA A 230 -16.84 -1.60 -17.90
N GLY A 231 -16.74 -2.62 -18.72
CA GLY A 231 -17.90 -3.36 -19.25
C GLY A 231 -18.51 -4.34 -18.26
N LYS A 232 -17.74 -4.76 -17.24
CA LYS A 232 -18.12 -5.82 -16.31
C LYS A 232 -18.59 -5.26 -14.98
N LYS A 233 -19.48 -5.99 -14.32
CA LYS A 233 -19.90 -5.67 -12.96
C LYS A 233 -18.92 -6.24 -11.95
N LEU A 234 -18.52 -5.41 -11.00
CA LEU A 234 -17.63 -5.78 -9.89
C LEU A 234 -18.36 -6.66 -8.89
N SER A 235 -17.64 -7.60 -8.31
CA SER A 235 -18.07 -8.46 -7.20
C SER A 235 -17.32 -8.11 -5.91
N HIS A 236 -16.02 -8.30 -5.90
CA HIS A 236 -15.17 -8.05 -4.73
C HIS A 236 -13.70 -7.87 -5.12
N LEU A 237 -12.93 -7.29 -4.21
CA LEU A 237 -11.48 -7.23 -4.25
C LEU A 237 -10.91 -8.22 -3.24
N VAL A 238 -9.87 -8.93 -3.63
CA VAL A 238 -9.05 -9.76 -2.72
C VAL A 238 -7.65 -9.13 -2.63
N LEU A 239 -7.20 -8.87 -1.43
CA LEU A 239 -5.82 -8.55 -1.10
C LEU A 239 -5.19 -9.79 -0.47
N GLU A 240 -4.05 -10.25 -0.98
CA GLU A 240 -3.35 -11.45 -0.50
C GLU A 240 -1.85 -11.16 -0.36
N THR A 241 -1.28 -11.53 0.78
CA THR A 241 0.16 -11.48 1.02
C THR A 241 0.81 -12.77 0.52
N LEU A 242 1.87 -12.65 -0.26
CA LEU A 242 2.58 -13.79 -0.87
C LEU A 242 3.96 -14.05 -0.26
N SER A 243 4.64 -13.01 0.18
CA SER A 243 5.99 -13.10 0.74
C SER A 243 6.00 -13.15 2.26
N ASN A 244 6.97 -13.83 2.86
CA ASN A 244 7.01 -14.06 4.28
C ASN A 244 7.26 -12.78 5.11
N GLU A 245 8.21 -11.96 4.69
CA GLU A 245 8.65 -10.79 5.46
C GLU A 245 7.96 -9.53 4.98
N VAL A 246 6.63 -9.59 4.90
CA VAL A 246 5.80 -8.51 4.37
C VAL A 246 4.55 -8.35 5.23
N VAL A 247 4.19 -7.12 5.52
CA VAL A 247 2.89 -6.74 6.07
C VAL A 247 2.27 -5.76 5.09
N ILE A 248 1.15 -6.14 4.49
CA ILE A 248 0.48 -5.35 3.46
C ILE A 248 -0.83 -4.82 4.01
N GLY A 249 -1.07 -3.51 3.87
CA GLY A 249 -2.29 -2.89 4.34
C GLY A 249 -2.96 -2.03 3.29
N ILE A 250 -4.28 -2.02 3.31
CA ILE A 250 -5.11 -1.15 2.50
C ILE A 250 -5.90 -0.19 3.41
N MET A 251 -5.74 1.12 3.17
CA MET A 251 -6.35 2.21 3.94
C MET A 251 -7.56 2.80 3.25
N GLY A 252 -7.73 2.57 1.95
CA GLY A 252 -8.87 3.07 1.21
C GLY A 252 -8.90 2.59 -0.23
N ILE A 253 -10.11 2.49 -0.76
CA ILE A 253 -10.40 2.16 -2.16
C ILE A 253 -11.34 3.22 -2.70
N THR A 254 -11.05 3.70 -3.91
CA THR A 254 -11.96 4.57 -4.65
C THR A 254 -12.13 4.07 -6.06
N LEU A 255 -13.37 3.92 -6.48
CA LEU A 255 -13.73 3.47 -7.81
C LEU A 255 -14.04 4.66 -8.72
N GLN A 256 -13.39 4.74 -9.87
CA GLN A 256 -13.73 5.68 -10.93
C GLN A 256 -14.78 5.05 -11.86
N ARG A 257 -15.95 5.68 -11.93
CA ARG A 257 -17.09 5.22 -12.71
C ARG A 257 -17.22 5.97 -14.03
#